data_5059a5be74ded997c5b281eca43ca97b
#
_entry.id   5059a5be74ded997c5b281eca43ca97b
#
_cell.length_a   1.000
_cell.length_b   1.000
_cell.length_c   1.000
_cell.angle_alpha   90.00
_cell.angle_beta   90.00
_cell.angle_gamma   90.00
#
_symmetry.space_group_name_H-M   'P 1'
#
loop_
_entity.id
_entity.type
_entity.pdbx_description
1 polymer ?
#
loop_
_entity_poly.entity_id
_entity_poly.type
_entity_poly.pdbx_seq_one_letter_code
_entity_poly.pdbx_strand_id
1 'polypeptide(L)'
;SFCVRIALRVCVVNRACIAIAVVLGGSGAIFWMWIIAILGSATGFVESTLAQIYKVPRTDSNGYLGGPAYYINNALHSPKTAVFFAILISITYGLIFNSVQSNTISLSLQTAFNFDATMIGIVIAVFSGIVVFGGLHRIAKVTEYMVPIMAGIYLLIAFAITIYNISELPTVLSVIFKDAWGIESVAGGSFGAAIMTGIKRGLFSNEAGMGSVPNAAATAEVSHPVKQGLIQAFGVFVDTLFICTASAFIVLFSSDYQATGLTGIQLIQYDLSLYFGDIATTGIAIIVLLFAFTSIVGNYYYGEINIKHLSDNPLYLNIFRILVVIMVFFGSVAELSLVWNLADLFMALMAITNIIAILLLGKYAFIALDDYTQQKKQGIKDPVFKASILPKQDGIYWWKDDNK
;
A
#
# COMPACT_ATOMS: atom_id res chain seq x y z
N SER A 1 0.14 18.09 2.64
CA SER A 1 -0.14 18.49 1.24
C SER A 1 -0.74 17.31 0.45
N PHE A 2 -1.33 17.58 -0.72
CA PHE A 2 -1.89 16.56 -1.62
C PHE A 2 -0.85 15.53 -2.05
N CYS A 3 0.35 15.99 -2.43
CA CYS A 3 1.46 15.13 -2.86
C CYS A 3 1.92 14.14 -1.79
N VAL A 4 1.93 14.55 -0.52
CA VAL A 4 2.32 13.69 0.60
C VAL A 4 1.38 12.51 0.79
N ARG A 5 0.09 12.74 0.61
CA ARG A 5 -0.95 11.71 0.80
C ARG A 5 -0.96 10.68 -0.33
N ILE A 6 -0.57 11.08 -1.55
CA ILE A 6 -0.34 10.14 -2.66
C ILE A 6 0.98 9.40 -2.47
N ALA A 7 2.03 10.09 -2.02
CA ALA A 7 3.34 9.50 -1.78
C ALA A 7 3.31 8.37 -0.74
N LEU A 8 2.42 8.42 0.25
CA LEU A 8 2.25 7.34 1.23
C LEU A 8 1.74 6.02 0.62
N ARG A 9 1.13 6.05 -0.57
CA ARG A 9 0.71 4.85 -1.31
C ARG A 9 1.79 4.30 -2.24
N VAL A 10 2.74 5.11 -2.66
CA VAL A 10 3.81 4.68 -3.57
C VAL A 10 4.85 3.88 -2.80
N CYS A 11 4.70 2.58 -2.75
CA CYS A 11 5.66 1.67 -2.14
C CYS A 11 6.63 1.10 -3.20
N VAL A 12 7.92 0.99 -2.87
CA VAL A 12 8.93 0.41 -3.79
C VAL A 12 8.72 -1.09 -3.97
N VAL A 13 8.21 -1.75 -2.97
CA VAL A 13 7.90 -3.18 -3.04
C VAL A 13 6.82 -3.46 -4.11
N ASN A 14 6.05 -2.44 -4.53
CA ASN A 14 5.14 -2.57 -5.66
C ASN A 14 5.87 -2.99 -6.95
N ARG A 15 7.12 -2.59 -7.14
CA ARG A 15 7.94 -2.99 -8.29
C ARG A 15 8.33 -4.47 -8.22
N ALA A 16 8.81 -4.91 -7.05
CA ALA A 16 9.08 -6.32 -6.82
C ALA A 16 7.79 -7.15 -6.97
N CYS A 17 6.67 -6.61 -6.51
CA CYS A 17 5.34 -7.18 -6.65
C CYS A 17 4.94 -7.40 -8.12
N ILE A 18 5.24 -6.43 -9.00
CA ILE A 18 4.96 -6.52 -10.45
C ILE A 18 5.82 -7.59 -11.11
N ALA A 19 7.12 -7.65 -10.82
CA ALA A 19 7.99 -8.69 -11.33
C ALA A 19 7.51 -10.09 -10.90
N ILE A 20 7.08 -10.25 -9.65
CA ILE A 20 6.44 -11.48 -9.15
C ILE A 20 5.14 -11.77 -9.91
N ALA A 21 4.31 -10.73 -10.17
CA ALA A 21 3.06 -10.90 -10.93
C ALA A 21 3.31 -11.45 -12.32
N VAL A 22 4.27 -10.90 -13.04
CA VAL A 22 4.62 -11.34 -14.42
C VAL A 22 5.23 -12.74 -14.42
N VAL A 23 6.12 -13.06 -13.48
CA VAL A 23 6.78 -14.36 -13.40
C VAL A 23 5.80 -15.48 -13.03
N LEU A 24 4.92 -15.27 -12.04
CA LEU A 24 4.01 -16.30 -11.52
C LEU A 24 2.67 -16.37 -12.25
N GLY A 25 2.17 -15.23 -12.72
CA GLY A 25 0.85 -15.12 -13.33
C GLY A 25 0.87 -14.89 -14.85
N GLY A 26 2.06 -14.72 -15.43
CA GLY A 26 2.21 -14.29 -16.82
C GLY A 26 1.90 -12.81 -17.01
N SER A 27 2.09 -12.31 -18.23
CA SER A 27 1.78 -10.92 -18.59
C SER A 27 0.30 -10.57 -18.39
N GLY A 28 -0.61 -11.54 -18.51
CA GLY A 28 -2.04 -11.38 -18.27
C GLY A 28 -2.40 -10.96 -16.83
N ALA A 29 -1.54 -11.23 -15.84
CA ALA A 29 -1.75 -10.78 -14.46
C ALA A 29 -1.85 -9.25 -14.37
N ILE A 30 -1.16 -8.52 -15.26
CA ILE A 30 -1.20 -7.04 -15.31
C ILE A 30 -2.59 -6.53 -15.66
N PHE A 31 -3.28 -7.16 -16.62
CA PHE A 31 -4.67 -6.83 -16.94
C PHE A 31 -5.59 -6.96 -15.70
N TRP A 32 -5.46 -8.07 -14.98
CA TRP A 32 -6.26 -8.30 -13.78
C TRP A 32 -5.91 -7.34 -12.63
N MET A 33 -4.66 -6.89 -12.54
CA MET A 33 -4.28 -5.80 -11.64
C MET A 33 -5.01 -4.48 -12.00
N TRP A 34 -5.16 -4.15 -13.29
CA TRP A 34 -5.92 -2.97 -13.71
C TRP A 34 -7.39 -3.07 -13.31
N ILE A 35 -8.01 -4.23 -13.51
CA ILE A 35 -9.40 -4.46 -13.10
C ILE A 35 -9.55 -4.28 -11.59
N ILE A 36 -8.64 -4.87 -10.81
CA ILE A 36 -8.64 -4.71 -9.34
C ILE A 36 -8.39 -3.26 -8.92
N ALA A 37 -7.59 -2.48 -9.64
CA ALA A 37 -7.41 -1.07 -9.35
C ALA A 37 -8.69 -0.25 -9.57
N ILE A 38 -9.43 -0.54 -10.64
CA ILE A 38 -10.71 0.12 -10.91
C ILE A 38 -11.72 -0.18 -9.80
N LEU A 39 -11.90 -1.46 -9.44
CA LEU A 39 -12.77 -1.87 -8.34
C LEU A 39 -12.26 -1.33 -6.99
N GLY A 40 -10.95 -1.40 -6.77
CA GLY A 40 -10.27 -0.92 -5.57
C GLY A 40 -10.41 0.58 -5.37
N SER A 41 -10.53 1.37 -6.43
CA SER A 41 -10.75 2.81 -6.29
C SER A 41 -12.09 3.12 -5.60
N ALA A 42 -13.13 2.34 -5.88
CA ALA A 42 -14.42 2.47 -5.22
C ALA A 42 -14.35 2.03 -3.76
N THR A 43 -13.71 0.90 -3.45
CA THR A 43 -13.54 0.45 -2.07
C THR A 43 -12.67 1.42 -1.27
N GLY A 44 -11.57 1.92 -1.85
CA GLY A 44 -10.68 2.92 -1.24
C GLY A 44 -11.39 4.25 -0.95
N PHE A 45 -12.31 4.67 -1.84
CA PHE A 45 -13.19 5.81 -1.59
C PHE A 45 -14.07 5.58 -0.36
N VAL A 46 -14.79 4.45 -0.32
CA VAL A 46 -15.75 4.14 0.75
C VAL A 46 -15.04 4.02 2.10
N GLU A 47 -13.99 3.21 2.20
CA GLU A 47 -13.27 2.98 3.45
C GLU A 47 -12.64 4.26 4.02
N SER A 48 -12.07 5.11 3.15
CA SER A 48 -11.43 6.36 3.57
C SER A 48 -12.44 7.43 3.96
N THR A 49 -13.61 7.47 3.29
CA THR A 49 -14.73 8.35 3.68
C THR A 49 -15.30 7.93 5.03
N LEU A 50 -15.51 6.62 5.25
CA LEU A 50 -15.97 6.09 6.54
C LEU A 50 -14.97 6.38 7.67
N ALA A 51 -13.67 6.20 7.42
CA ALA A 51 -12.64 6.51 8.40
C ALA A 51 -12.65 7.99 8.83
N GLN A 52 -12.95 8.89 7.91
CA GLN A 52 -13.13 10.31 8.19
C GLN A 52 -14.44 10.62 8.94
N ILE A 53 -15.55 9.94 8.61
CA ILE A 53 -16.83 10.12 9.30
C ILE A 53 -16.70 9.70 10.78
N TYR A 54 -16.07 8.55 11.04
CA TYR A 54 -15.99 7.93 12.37
C TYR A 54 -14.66 8.15 13.08
N LYS A 55 -13.87 9.17 12.67
CA LYS A 55 -12.62 9.51 13.35
C LYS A 55 -12.88 10.06 14.75
N VAL A 56 -11.91 9.84 15.63
CA VAL A 56 -11.93 10.34 16.99
C VAL A 56 -10.74 11.26 17.25
N PRO A 57 -10.88 12.31 18.10
CA PRO A 57 -9.76 13.14 18.50
C PRO A 57 -8.72 12.31 19.27
N ARG A 58 -7.44 12.62 19.10
CA ARG A 58 -6.38 12.07 19.95
C ARG A 58 -6.41 12.73 21.31
N THR A 59 -6.10 11.95 22.34
CA THR A 59 -6.00 12.43 23.72
C THR A 59 -4.61 12.93 24.07
N ASP A 60 -3.58 12.46 23.36
CA ASP A 60 -2.17 12.71 23.63
C ASP A 60 -1.54 13.83 22.76
N SER A 61 -2.23 14.30 21.73
CA SER A 61 -1.73 15.32 20.79
C SER A 61 -2.84 15.91 19.93
N ASN A 62 -2.56 17.04 19.28
CA ASN A 62 -3.46 17.57 18.24
C ASN A 62 -3.49 16.63 17.03
N GLY A 63 -4.64 16.03 16.74
CA GLY A 63 -4.83 15.11 15.60
C GLY A 63 -6.00 14.19 15.78
N TYR A 64 -6.11 13.24 14.86
CA TYR A 64 -7.22 12.30 14.82
C TYR A 64 -6.71 10.86 14.68
N LEU A 65 -7.51 9.92 15.19
CA LEU A 65 -7.37 8.48 15.01
C LEU A 65 -8.62 7.97 14.30
N GLY A 66 -8.46 6.92 13.50
CA GLY A 66 -9.57 6.27 12.81
C GLY A 66 -9.08 5.11 11.99
N GLY A 67 -9.98 4.52 11.23
CA GLY A 67 -9.73 3.35 10.43
C GLY A 67 -10.76 2.26 10.70
N PRO A 68 -10.58 1.03 10.17
CA PRO A 68 -11.59 -0.02 10.27
C PRO A 68 -11.97 -0.39 11.70
N ALA A 69 -11.00 -0.52 12.62
CA ALA A 69 -11.30 -0.82 14.00
C ALA A 69 -12.28 0.20 14.62
N TYR A 70 -12.12 1.49 14.25
CA TYR A 70 -12.97 2.57 14.75
C TYR A 70 -14.38 2.54 14.15
N TYR A 71 -14.53 2.44 12.81
CA TYR A 71 -15.88 2.42 12.23
C TYR A 71 -16.60 1.08 12.46
N ILE A 72 -15.90 -0.05 12.60
CA ILE A 72 -16.49 -1.32 13.02
C ILE A 72 -17.02 -1.22 14.45
N ASN A 73 -16.24 -0.62 15.37
CA ASN A 73 -16.67 -0.42 16.74
C ASN A 73 -17.83 0.57 16.85
N ASN A 74 -17.66 1.75 16.25
CA ASN A 74 -18.52 2.91 16.47
C ASN A 74 -19.82 2.87 15.64
N ALA A 75 -19.78 2.32 14.40
CA ALA A 75 -20.91 2.29 13.50
C ALA A 75 -21.64 0.95 13.46
N LEU A 76 -20.89 -0.18 13.52
CA LEU A 76 -21.47 -1.52 13.52
C LEU A 76 -21.73 -2.04 14.94
N HIS A 77 -21.27 -1.33 15.97
CA HIS A 77 -21.39 -1.73 17.38
C HIS A 77 -20.86 -3.16 17.63
N SER A 78 -19.76 -3.51 16.93
CA SER A 78 -19.15 -4.85 17.02
C SER A 78 -17.73 -4.79 17.61
N PRO A 79 -17.58 -4.62 18.94
CA PRO A 79 -16.27 -4.46 19.56
C PRO A 79 -15.37 -5.69 19.37
N LYS A 80 -15.93 -6.89 19.33
CA LYS A 80 -15.14 -8.11 19.10
C LYS A 80 -14.51 -8.14 17.72
N THR A 81 -15.25 -7.74 16.67
CA THR A 81 -14.73 -7.65 15.31
C THR A 81 -13.71 -6.50 15.17
N ALA A 82 -13.93 -5.40 15.88
CA ALA A 82 -12.97 -4.28 15.91
C ALA A 82 -11.64 -4.68 16.53
N VAL A 83 -11.68 -5.40 17.68
CA VAL A 83 -10.49 -5.96 18.32
C VAL A 83 -9.78 -6.97 17.41
N PHE A 84 -10.53 -7.88 16.78
CA PHE A 84 -9.98 -8.84 15.82
C PHE A 84 -9.27 -8.12 14.67
N PHE A 85 -9.89 -7.09 14.07
CA PHE A 85 -9.26 -6.32 13.00
C PHE A 85 -8.02 -5.56 13.48
N ALA A 86 -8.05 -4.96 14.67
CA ALA A 86 -6.91 -4.24 15.24
C ALA A 86 -5.69 -5.16 15.48
N ILE A 87 -5.92 -6.39 15.95
CA ILE A 87 -4.87 -7.41 16.07
C ILE A 87 -4.36 -7.80 14.68
N LEU A 88 -5.27 -8.05 13.75
CA LEU A 88 -4.94 -8.51 12.40
C LEU A 88 -4.09 -7.50 11.64
N ILE A 89 -4.46 -6.21 11.64
CA ILE A 89 -3.67 -5.16 10.99
C ILE A 89 -2.31 -4.96 11.68
N SER A 90 -2.24 -5.09 13.01
CA SER A 90 -0.98 -4.98 13.74
C SER A 90 0.00 -6.10 13.37
N ILE A 91 -0.50 -7.33 13.20
CA ILE A 91 0.31 -8.46 12.73
C ILE A 91 0.69 -8.27 11.26
N THR A 92 -0.29 -7.95 10.39
CA THR A 92 -0.07 -7.83 8.95
C THR A 92 0.94 -6.75 8.63
N TYR A 93 0.68 -5.52 9.05
CA TYR A 93 1.53 -4.37 8.73
C TYR A 93 2.76 -4.29 9.63
N GLY A 94 2.57 -4.41 10.94
CA GLY A 94 3.66 -4.26 11.88
C GLY A 94 4.70 -5.37 11.81
N LEU A 95 4.31 -6.59 11.47
CA LEU A 95 5.21 -7.73 11.46
C LEU A 95 5.48 -8.24 10.02
N ILE A 96 4.45 -8.72 9.34
CA ILE A 96 4.60 -9.45 8.09
C ILE A 96 5.00 -8.55 6.93
N PHE A 97 4.31 -7.42 6.71
CA PHE A 97 4.67 -6.50 5.63
C PHE A 97 6.04 -5.85 5.88
N ASN A 98 6.45 -5.67 7.12
CA ASN A 98 7.80 -5.24 7.44
C ASN A 98 8.85 -6.29 7.07
N SER A 99 8.53 -7.59 7.20
CA SER A 99 9.42 -8.64 6.70
C SER A 99 9.51 -8.64 5.16
N VAL A 100 8.43 -8.33 4.43
CA VAL A 100 8.48 -8.14 2.96
C VAL A 100 9.41 -6.99 2.57
N GLN A 101 9.32 -5.86 3.29
CA GLN A 101 10.16 -4.69 3.02
C GLN A 101 11.64 -5.01 3.23
N SER A 102 11.98 -5.61 4.38
CA SER A 102 13.37 -5.96 4.70
C SER A 102 13.93 -7.04 3.80
N ASN A 103 13.10 -8.02 3.37
CA ASN A 103 13.49 -9.02 2.38
C ASN A 103 13.86 -8.36 1.04
N THR A 104 13.03 -7.45 0.57
CA THR A 104 13.29 -6.73 -0.68
C THR A 104 14.56 -5.88 -0.61
N ILE A 105 14.82 -5.21 0.52
CA ILE A 105 16.09 -4.48 0.75
C ILE A 105 17.27 -5.45 0.71
N SER A 106 17.15 -6.56 1.44
CA SER A 106 18.23 -7.56 1.55
C SER A 106 18.60 -8.11 0.17
N LEU A 107 17.62 -8.60 -0.59
CA LEU A 107 17.85 -9.13 -1.94
C LEU A 107 18.44 -8.08 -2.88
N SER A 108 17.98 -6.84 -2.81
CA SER A 108 18.49 -5.77 -3.65
C SER A 108 19.95 -5.40 -3.35
N LEU A 109 20.33 -5.35 -2.06
CA LEU A 109 21.72 -5.06 -1.65
C LEU A 109 22.65 -6.24 -1.90
N GLN A 110 22.18 -7.48 -1.76
CA GLN A 110 22.93 -8.67 -2.14
C GLN A 110 23.27 -8.64 -3.64
N THR A 111 22.28 -8.34 -4.49
CA THR A 111 22.47 -8.27 -5.95
C THR A 111 23.45 -7.16 -6.34
N ALA A 112 23.38 -5.97 -5.70
CA ALA A 112 24.20 -4.82 -6.07
C ALA A 112 25.62 -4.87 -5.51
N PHE A 113 25.81 -5.38 -4.27
CA PHE A 113 27.05 -5.24 -3.52
C PHE A 113 27.61 -6.57 -3.00
N ASN A 114 26.92 -7.69 -3.24
CA ASN A 114 27.26 -9.01 -2.73
C ASN A 114 27.43 -9.06 -1.20
N PHE A 115 26.65 -8.26 -0.47
CA PHE A 115 26.65 -8.26 0.99
C PHE A 115 25.90 -9.48 1.53
N ASP A 116 26.34 -9.97 2.70
CA ASP A 116 25.65 -11.06 3.39
C ASP A 116 24.28 -10.64 3.94
N ALA A 117 23.27 -11.49 3.77
CA ALA A 117 21.89 -11.23 4.19
C ALA A 117 21.75 -10.98 5.69
N THR A 118 22.53 -11.69 6.51
CA THR A 118 22.53 -11.57 7.98
C THR A 118 23.06 -10.20 8.39
N MET A 119 24.17 -9.78 7.77
CA MET A 119 24.75 -8.46 8.00
C MET A 119 23.77 -7.34 7.65
N ILE A 120 23.14 -7.43 6.47
CA ILE A 120 22.10 -6.48 6.03
C ILE A 120 20.96 -6.47 7.05
N GLY A 121 20.49 -7.66 7.45
CA GLY A 121 19.38 -7.81 8.40
C GLY A 121 19.66 -7.17 9.75
N ILE A 122 20.87 -7.35 10.30
CA ILE A 122 21.30 -6.70 11.55
C ILE A 122 21.27 -5.17 11.40
N VAL A 123 21.85 -4.65 10.33
CA VAL A 123 21.92 -3.21 10.09
C VAL A 123 20.50 -2.61 9.99
N ILE A 124 19.63 -3.18 9.17
CA ILE A 124 18.25 -2.68 9.00
C ILE A 124 17.48 -2.79 10.31
N ALA A 125 17.62 -3.90 11.05
CA ALA A 125 16.93 -4.10 12.31
C ALA A 125 17.37 -3.06 13.37
N VAL A 126 18.67 -2.76 13.46
CA VAL A 126 19.19 -1.72 14.36
C VAL A 126 18.62 -0.34 13.99
N PHE A 127 18.69 0.05 12.72
CA PHE A 127 18.13 1.32 12.27
C PHE A 127 16.61 1.39 12.50
N SER A 128 15.89 0.32 12.22
CA SER A 128 14.45 0.23 12.49
C SER A 128 14.17 0.35 14.00
N GLY A 129 14.97 -0.28 14.84
CA GLY A 129 14.89 -0.15 16.30
C GLY A 129 15.06 1.29 16.75
N ILE A 130 16.11 1.98 16.29
CA ILE A 130 16.35 3.40 16.63
C ILE A 130 15.13 4.26 16.29
N VAL A 131 14.51 4.02 15.13
CA VAL A 131 13.34 4.78 14.67
C VAL A 131 12.10 4.48 15.50
N VAL A 132 11.80 3.19 15.68
CA VAL A 132 10.61 2.69 16.35
C VAL A 132 10.59 3.08 17.84
N PHE A 133 11.75 3.09 18.51
CA PHE A 133 11.89 3.51 19.91
C PHE A 133 12.18 5.01 20.07
N GLY A 134 12.81 5.67 19.07
CA GLY A 134 13.22 7.08 19.14
C GLY A 134 12.15 8.12 18.80
N GLY A 135 11.00 7.69 18.28
CA GLY A 135 9.88 8.57 17.92
C GLY A 135 9.85 8.97 16.44
N LEU A 136 8.68 8.82 15.86
CA LEU A 136 8.38 8.91 14.42
C LEU A 136 8.49 10.31 13.79
N HIS A 137 8.41 11.39 14.60
CA HIS A 137 8.20 12.75 14.07
C HIS A 137 9.31 13.27 13.15
N ARG A 138 10.56 12.95 13.40
CA ARG A 138 11.68 13.46 12.56
C ARG A 138 11.77 12.73 11.23
N ILE A 139 11.50 11.43 11.24
CA ILE A 139 11.64 10.60 10.03
C ILE A 139 10.46 10.79 9.11
N ALA A 140 9.24 10.88 9.63
CA ALA A 140 8.05 11.19 8.83
C ALA A 140 8.23 12.47 8.00
N LYS A 141 8.94 13.48 8.53
CA LYS A 141 9.20 14.72 7.81
C LYS A 141 10.22 14.58 6.67
N VAL A 142 11.24 13.72 6.84
CA VAL A 142 12.22 13.44 5.80
C VAL A 142 11.61 12.59 4.68
N THR A 143 10.85 11.57 5.05
CA THR A 143 10.17 10.68 4.10
C THR A 143 9.13 11.42 3.25
N GLU A 144 8.47 12.43 3.82
CA GLU A 144 7.49 13.28 3.14
C GLU A 144 8.04 13.95 1.86
N TYR A 145 9.32 14.32 1.88
CA TYR A 145 9.98 14.94 0.72
C TYR A 145 10.71 13.92 -0.16
N MET A 146 11.31 12.90 0.42
CA MET A 146 12.12 11.93 -0.33
C MET A 146 11.27 11.05 -1.22
N VAL A 147 10.14 10.55 -0.73
CA VAL A 147 9.29 9.61 -1.48
C VAL A 147 8.79 10.18 -2.83
N PRO A 148 8.24 11.40 -2.92
CA PRO A 148 7.83 11.98 -4.22
C PRO A 148 9.00 12.17 -5.19
N ILE A 149 10.17 12.59 -4.71
CA ILE A 149 11.35 12.78 -5.56
C ILE A 149 11.78 11.46 -6.17
N MET A 150 11.89 10.43 -5.35
CA MET A 150 12.33 9.09 -5.79
C MET A 150 11.30 8.44 -6.72
N ALA A 151 10.00 8.58 -6.43
CA ALA A 151 8.93 8.13 -7.33
C ALA A 151 9.01 8.85 -8.67
N GLY A 152 9.28 10.16 -8.67
CA GLY A 152 9.48 10.95 -9.86
C GLY A 152 10.67 10.48 -10.71
N ILE A 153 11.83 10.23 -10.07
CA ILE A 153 13.02 9.70 -10.76
C ILE A 153 12.72 8.35 -11.40
N TYR A 154 12.09 7.43 -10.64
CA TYR A 154 11.74 6.12 -11.18
C TYR A 154 10.76 6.20 -12.35
N LEU A 155 9.73 7.04 -12.25
CA LEU A 155 8.77 7.23 -13.34
C LEU A 155 9.44 7.84 -14.59
N LEU A 156 10.39 8.76 -14.42
CA LEU A 156 11.17 9.30 -15.54
C LEU A 156 12.00 8.21 -16.22
N ILE A 157 12.65 7.33 -15.47
CA ILE A 157 13.40 6.19 -16.00
C ILE A 157 12.46 5.25 -16.76
N ALA A 158 11.33 4.86 -16.15
CA ALA A 158 10.36 3.97 -16.77
C ALA A 158 9.75 4.58 -18.05
N PHE A 159 9.48 5.88 -18.04
CA PHE A 159 8.99 6.61 -19.21
C PHE A 159 10.04 6.68 -20.32
N ALA A 160 11.31 6.94 -20.00
CA ALA A 160 12.40 6.92 -20.96
C ALA A 160 12.55 5.54 -21.63
N ILE A 161 12.51 4.45 -20.85
CA ILE A 161 12.55 3.08 -21.39
C ILE A 161 11.32 2.80 -22.28
N THR A 162 10.14 3.26 -21.88
CA THR A 162 8.92 3.09 -22.68
C THR A 162 8.99 3.82 -24.00
N ILE A 163 9.54 5.06 -24.02
CA ILE A 163 9.76 5.81 -25.25
C ILE A 163 10.80 5.11 -26.13
N TYR A 164 11.89 4.63 -25.55
CA TYR A 164 12.93 3.91 -26.27
C TYR A 164 12.39 2.67 -26.98
N ASN A 165 11.46 1.94 -26.33
CA ASN A 165 10.83 0.71 -26.86
C ASN A 165 9.41 0.98 -27.41
N ILE A 166 9.11 2.19 -27.87
CA ILE A 166 7.75 2.58 -28.28
C ILE A 166 7.19 1.70 -29.43
N SER A 167 8.05 1.16 -30.27
CA SER A 167 7.68 0.23 -31.35
C SER A 167 7.18 -1.10 -30.85
N GLU A 168 7.62 -1.54 -29.68
CA GLU A 168 7.22 -2.83 -29.07
C GLU A 168 5.99 -2.69 -28.20
N LEU A 169 5.61 -1.49 -27.80
CA LEU A 169 4.49 -1.23 -26.90
C LEU A 169 3.16 -1.85 -27.38
N PRO A 170 2.76 -1.78 -28.68
CA PRO A 170 1.55 -2.45 -29.16
C PRO A 170 1.59 -3.98 -28.99
N THR A 171 2.77 -4.58 -29.20
CA THR A 171 2.98 -6.02 -29.02
C THR A 171 2.83 -6.40 -27.56
N VAL A 172 3.48 -5.68 -26.63
CA VAL A 172 3.38 -5.90 -25.18
C VAL A 172 1.93 -5.78 -24.70
N LEU A 173 1.22 -4.74 -25.13
CA LEU A 173 -0.20 -4.58 -24.80
C LEU A 173 -1.04 -5.76 -25.34
N SER A 174 -0.81 -6.18 -26.59
CA SER A 174 -1.50 -7.32 -27.17
C SER A 174 -1.27 -8.61 -26.37
N VAL A 175 -0.03 -8.85 -25.94
CA VAL A 175 0.32 -10.02 -25.10
C VAL A 175 -0.37 -9.95 -23.75
N ILE A 176 -0.38 -8.78 -23.07
CA ILE A 176 -1.11 -8.59 -21.80
C ILE A 176 -2.59 -8.96 -21.96
N PHE A 177 -3.25 -8.47 -23.02
CA PHE A 177 -4.67 -8.75 -23.24
C PHE A 177 -4.93 -10.21 -23.63
N LYS A 178 -4.11 -10.84 -24.45
CA LYS A 178 -4.27 -12.24 -24.88
C LYS A 178 -4.05 -13.20 -23.71
N ASP A 179 -2.98 -13.01 -22.94
CA ASP A 179 -2.64 -13.86 -21.80
C ASP A 179 -3.65 -13.71 -20.66
N ALA A 180 -4.27 -12.53 -20.52
CA ALA A 180 -5.32 -12.31 -19.53
C ALA A 180 -6.51 -13.27 -19.66
N TRP A 181 -6.76 -13.77 -20.87
CA TRP A 181 -7.84 -14.70 -21.18
C TRP A 181 -7.34 -16.13 -21.47
N GLY A 182 -6.04 -16.39 -21.32
CA GLY A 182 -5.44 -17.69 -21.58
C GLY A 182 -5.46 -18.13 -23.06
N ILE A 183 -5.61 -17.16 -23.99
CA ILE A 183 -5.73 -17.44 -25.43
C ILE A 183 -4.39 -17.90 -26.02
N GLU A 184 -3.29 -17.34 -25.52
CA GLU A 184 -1.92 -17.73 -25.88
C GLU A 184 -1.09 -17.73 -24.59
N SER A 185 -1.13 -18.80 -23.81
CA SER A 185 -0.28 -18.91 -22.62
C SER A 185 1.16 -19.22 -23.01
N VAL A 186 1.85 -18.24 -23.58
CA VAL A 186 3.27 -18.35 -23.99
C VAL A 186 4.19 -18.49 -22.77
N ALA A 187 3.73 -18.09 -21.59
CA ALA A 187 4.52 -17.97 -20.37
C ALA A 187 4.10 -18.91 -19.24
N GLY A 188 3.45 -20.04 -19.50
CA GLY A 188 3.18 -21.05 -18.46
C GLY A 188 2.13 -20.66 -17.41
N GLY A 189 1.52 -19.49 -17.50
CA GLY A 189 0.45 -19.04 -16.61
C GLY A 189 -0.91 -19.52 -17.12
N SER A 190 -1.61 -20.39 -16.36
CA SER A 190 -3.01 -20.67 -16.66
C SER A 190 -3.87 -19.42 -16.43
N PHE A 191 -5.02 -19.32 -17.10
CA PHE A 191 -6.00 -18.25 -16.88
C PHE A 191 -6.27 -18.01 -15.39
N GLY A 192 -6.39 -19.10 -14.60
CA GLY A 192 -6.57 -19.01 -13.16
C GLY A 192 -5.38 -18.41 -12.42
N ALA A 193 -4.15 -18.70 -12.86
CA ALA A 193 -2.94 -18.11 -12.27
C ALA A 193 -2.84 -16.60 -12.54
N ALA A 194 -3.17 -16.17 -13.78
CA ALA A 194 -3.21 -14.75 -14.14
C ALA A 194 -4.21 -13.96 -13.28
N ILE A 195 -5.44 -14.46 -13.14
CA ILE A 195 -6.47 -13.85 -12.28
C ILE A 195 -6.01 -13.80 -10.83
N MET A 196 -5.64 -14.96 -10.27
CA MET A 196 -5.28 -15.06 -8.85
C MET A 196 -4.09 -14.18 -8.51
N THR A 197 -3.05 -14.22 -9.33
CA THR A 197 -1.84 -13.41 -9.12
C THR A 197 -2.13 -11.92 -9.33
N GLY A 198 -2.90 -11.58 -10.37
CA GLY A 198 -3.32 -10.20 -10.63
C GLY A 198 -4.13 -9.60 -9.48
N ILE A 199 -5.07 -10.36 -8.90
CA ILE A 199 -5.83 -9.94 -7.72
C ILE A 199 -4.90 -9.73 -6.51
N LYS A 200 -4.08 -10.73 -6.17
CA LYS A 200 -3.16 -10.66 -5.02
C LYS A 200 -2.19 -9.49 -5.14
N ARG A 201 -1.53 -9.36 -6.29
CA ARG A 201 -0.53 -8.30 -6.51
C ARG A 201 -1.18 -6.93 -6.66
N GLY A 202 -2.37 -6.85 -7.25
CA GLY A 202 -3.17 -5.63 -7.31
C GLY A 202 -3.55 -5.12 -5.92
N LEU A 203 -4.12 -5.98 -5.09
CA LEU A 203 -4.46 -5.63 -3.70
C LEU A 203 -3.24 -5.23 -2.88
N PHE A 204 -2.12 -5.96 -3.01
CA PHE A 204 -0.88 -5.63 -2.33
C PHE A 204 -0.35 -4.25 -2.72
N SER A 205 -0.43 -3.89 -4.02
CA SER A 205 0.07 -2.63 -4.53
C SER A 205 -0.76 -1.44 -4.06
N ASN A 206 -2.07 -1.48 -4.25
CA ASN A 206 -2.93 -0.31 -4.01
C ASN A 206 -3.58 -0.28 -2.62
N GLU A 207 -3.51 -1.37 -1.86
CA GLU A 207 -4.04 -1.52 -0.50
C GLU A 207 -5.56 -1.20 -0.37
N ALA A 208 -6.28 -1.08 -1.48
CA ALA A 208 -7.66 -0.67 -1.47
C ALA A 208 -8.60 -1.79 -1.01
N GLY A 209 -9.45 -1.48 -0.04
CA GLY A 209 -10.34 -2.46 0.57
C GLY A 209 -9.71 -3.31 1.66
N MET A 210 -8.40 -3.18 1.92
CA MET A 210 -7.72 -3.90 3.00
C MET A 210 -7.89 -3.23 4.36
N GLY A 211 -8.23 -1.95 4.39
CA GLY A 211 -8.43 -1.21 5.64
C GLY A 211 -7.15 -0.63 6.27
N SER A 212 -6.03 -0.64 5.57
CA SER A 212 -4.79 -0.01 6.03
C SER A 212 -4.81 1.51 5.84
N VAL A 213 -5.06 1.95 4.61
CA VAL A 213 -5.07 3.35 4.20
C VAL A 213 -6.08 4.20 4.99
N PRO A 214 -7.26 3.71 5.39
CA PRO A 214 -8.17 4.43 6.27
C PRO A 214 -7.55 4.93 7.56
N ASN A 215 -6.56 4.24 8.14
CA ASN A 215 -5.87 4.71 9.35
C ASN A 215 -5.10 6.02 9.09
N ALA A 216 -4.46 6.15 7.94
CA ALA A 216 -3.79 7.39 7.54
C ALA A 216 -4.81 8.44 7.05
N ALA A 217 -5.85 8.03 6.32
CA ALA A 217 -6.88 8.92 5.83
C ALA A 217 -7.61 9.65 6.97
N ALA A 218 -7.85 8.97 8.09
CA ALA A 218 -8.52 9.54 9.26
C ALA A 218 -7.74 10.69 9.90
N THR A 219 -6.40 10.67 9.85
CA THR A 219 -5.56 11.70 10.47
C THR A 219 -5.65 13.06 9.79
N ALA A 220 -6.22 13.11 8.60
CA ALA A 220 -6.29 14.34 7.83
C ALA A 220 -7.36 15.30 8.37
N GLU A 221 -7.00 16.57 8.49
CA GLU A 221 -7.94 17.65 8.74
C GLU A 221 -8.53 18.11 7.41
N VAL A 222 -9.82 17.88 7.22
CA VAL A 222 -10.57 18.24 6.02
C VAL A 222 -11.93 18.83 6.40
N SER A 223 -12.50 19.67 5.54
CA SER A 223 -13.83 20.24 5.76
C SER A 223 -14.96 19.25 5.44
N HIS A 224 -14.67 18.20 4.66
CA HIS A 224 -15.64 17.19 4.25
C HIS A 224 -14.97 15.82 4.09
N PRO A 225 -15.53 14.71 4.65
CA PRO A 225 -14.98 13.35 4.56
C PRO A 225 -14.69 12.89 3.13
N VAL A 226 -15.55 13.21 2.18
CA VAL A 226 -15.45 12.85 0.77
C VAL A 226 -14.16 13.33 0.12
N LYS A 227 -13.61 14.47 0.55
CA LYS A 227 -12.33 14.94 0.01
C LYS A 227 -11.21 13.92 0.19
N GLN A 228 -11.19 13.27 1.36
CA GLN A 228 -10.20 12.24 1.62
C GLN A 228 -10.50 10.95 0.86
N GLY A 229 -11.77 10.58 0.76
CA GLY A 229 -12.21 9.45 -0.08
C GLY A 229 -11.76 9.60 -1.54
N LEU A 230 -12.01 10.77 -2.15
CA LEU A 230 -11.61 11.05 -3.54
C LEU A 230 -10.09 11.05 -3.74
N ILE A 231 -9.33 11.62 -2.79
CA ILE A 231 -7.86 11.61 -2.83
C ILE A 231 -7.34 10.17 -2.81
N GLN A 232 -7.91 9.33 -1.96
CA GLN A 232 -7.49 7.95 -1.85
C GLN A 232 -7.90 7.09 -3.05
N ALA A 233 -9.09 7.30 -3.60
CA ALA A 233 -9.51 6.67 -4.86
C ALA A 233 -8.57 7.04 -6.02
N PHE A 234 -8.22 8.32 -6.15
CA PHE A 234 -7.26 8.79 -7.15
C PHE A 234 -5.86 8.19 -6.94
N GLY A 235 -5.45 8.03 -5.67
CA GLY A 235 -4.18 7.38 -5.33
C GLY A 235 -4.07 5.94 -5.85
N VAL A 236 -5.17 5.17 -5.83
CA VAL A 236 -5.22 3.81 -6.40
C VAL A 236 -4.94 3.83 -7.90
N PHE A 237 -5.54 4.77 -8.64
CA PHE A 237 -5.29 4.92 -10.07
C PHE A 237 -3.83 5.26 -10.35
N VAL A 238 -3.26 6.23 -9.64
CA VAL A 238 -1.86 6.64 -9.83
C VAL A 238 -0.90 5.50 -9.53
N ASP A 239 -1.10 4.80 -8.44
CA ASP A 239 -0.22 3.70 -8.05
C ASP A 239 -0.28 2.54 -9.06
N THR A 240 -1.46 2.01 -9.30
CA THR A 240 -1.56 0.76 -10.07
C THR A 240 -1.58 0.99 -11.58
N LEU A 241 -2.36 1.97 -12.08
CA LEU A 241 -2.48 2.17 -13.53
C LEU A 241 -1.28 2.90 -14.14
N PHE A 242 -0.54 3.71 -13.35
CA PHE A 242 0.63 4.40 -13.87
C PHE A 242 1.93 3.75 -13.40
N ILE A 243 2.17 3.69 -12.08
CA ILE A 243 3.48 3.27 -11.55
C ILE A 243 3.69 1.77 -11.75
N CYS A 244 2.68 0.93 -11.46
CA CYS A 244 2.80 -0.51 -11.66
C CYS A 244 2.85 -0.88 -13.14
N THR A 245 2.08 -0.20 -14.00
CA THR A 245 2.13 -0.43 -15.45
C THR A 245 3.49 -0.04 -16.02
N ALA A 246 4.07 1.08 -15.59
CA ALA A 246 5.43 1.47 -15.98
C ALA A 246 6.46 0.42 -15.58
N SER A 247 6.32 -0.16 -14.38
CA SER A 247 7.17 -1.27 -13.91
C SER A 247 6.95 -2.55 -14.73
N ALA A 248 5.70 -2.84 -15.11
CA ALA A 248 5.37 -3.99 -15.95
C ALA A 248 6.01 -3.87 -17.35
N PHE A 249 6.01 -2.68 -17.93
CA PHE A 249 6.65 -2.45 -19.23
C PHE A 249 8.16 -2.66 -19.17
N ILE A 250 8.84 -2.22 -18.10
CA ILE A 250 10.28 -2.49 -17.92
C ILE A 250 10.56 -4.00 -18.03
N VAL A 251 9.78 -4.83 -17.31
CA VAL A 251 9.94 -6.30 -17.32
C VAL A 251 9.54 -6.90 -18.67
N LEU A 252 8.44 -6.46 -19.26
CA LEU A 252 7.89 -7.07 -20.47
C LEU A 252 8.61 -6.65 -21.77
N PHE A 253 9.38 -5.57 -21.77
CA PHE A 253 10.29 -5.22 -22.87
C PHE A 253 11.55 -6.09 -22.87
N SER A 254 11.88 -6.78 -21.76
CA SER A 254 12.93 -7.78 -21.72
C SER A 254 12.38 -9.10 -22.24
N SER A 255 12.88 -9.56 -23.40
CA SER A 255 12.44 -10.83 -24.02
C SER A 255 12.80 -12.06 -23.21
N ASP A 256 13.78 -11.96 -22.32
CA ASP A 256 14.41 -13.08 -21.63
C ASP A 256 14.06 -13.20 -20.15
N TYR A 257 13.10 -12.40 -19.63
CA TYR A 257 12.79 -12.38 -18.20
C TYR A 257 12.49 -13.75 -17.60
N GLN A 258 11.91 -14.66 -18.37
CA GLN A 258 11.62 -16.04 -17.94
C GLN A 258 12.88 -16.91 -17.88
N ALA A 259 13.81 -16.72 -18.82
CA ALA A 259 15.05 -17.51 -18.89
C ALA A 259 16.04 -17.16 -17.78
N THR A 260 15.90 -15.97 -17.17
CA THR A 260 16.80 -15.52 -16.09
C THR A 260 16.65 -16.31 -14.80
N GLY A 261 15.48 -16.90 -14.54
CA GLY A 261 15.11 -17.51 -13.26
C GLY A 261 15.01 -16.49 -12.11
N LEU A 262 15.12 -15.18 -12.40
CA LEU A 262 15.01 -14.10 -11.42
C LEU A 262 13.55 -13.71 -11.18
N THR A 263 13.28 -13.16 -10.00
CA THR A 263 11.96 -12.65 -9.65
C THR A 263 12.07 -11.48 -8.68
N GLY A 264 10.94 -10.80 -8.43
CA GLY A 264 10.90 -9.68 -7.49
C GLY A 264 11.85 -8.55 -7.89
N ILE A 265 12.54 -7.98 -6.90
CA ILE A 265 13.39 -6.82 -7.13
C ILE A 265 14.64 -7.15 -7.96
N GLN A 266 15.13 -8.39 -7.88
CA GLN A 266 16.31 -8.82 -8.63
C GLN A 266 16.06 -8.80 -10.13
N LEU A 267 14.85 -9.17 -10.58
CA LEU A 267 14.45 -9.07 -11.98
C LEU A 267 14.40 -7.61 -12.45
N ILE A 268 13.83 -6.70 -11.66
CA ILE A 268 13.82 -5.26 -11.99
C ILE A 268 15.25 -4.70 -12.10
N GLN A 269 16.15 -5.10 -11.20
CA GLN A 269 17.56 -4.68 -11.26
C GLN A 269 18.25 -5.20 -12.52
N TYR A 270 18.01 -6.45 -12.88
CA TYR A 270 18.51 -7.05 -14.10
C TYR A 270 18.00 -6.32 -15.34
N ASP A 271 16.68 -6.16 -15.47
CA ASP A 271 16.08 -5.51 -16.65
C ASP A 271 16.59 -4.06 -16.82
N LEU A 272 16.71 -3.31 -15.73
CA LEU A 272 17.27 -1.96 -15.79
C LEU A 272 18.76 -1.94 -16.13
N SER A 273 19.50 -2.98 -15.74
CA SER A 273 20.92 -3.10 -16.07
C SER A 273 21.17 -3.32 -17.57
N LEU A 274 20.20 -3.87 -18.30
CA LEU A 274 20.28 -4.00 -19.77
C LEU A 274 20.32 -2.64 -20.48
N TYR A 275 19.69 -1.61 -19.89
CA TYR A 275 19.65 -0.25 -20.46
C TYR A 275 20.76 0.67 -19.94
N PHE A 276 21.13 0.54 -18.66
CA PHE A 276 22.00 1.50 -17.97
C PHE A 276 23.27 0.87 -17.36
N GLY A 277 23.46 -0.45 -17.52
CA GLY A 277 24.59 -1.18 -16.96
C GLY A 277 24.56 -1.25 -15.41
N ASP A 278 25.72 -1.49 -14.79
CA ASP A 278 25.84 -1.71 -13.33
C ASP A 278 25.43 -0.51 -12.47
N ILE A 279 25.44 0.70 -13.05
CA ILE A 279 24.97 1.91 -12.36
C ILE A 279 23.50 1.79 -12.00
N ALA A 280 22.68 1.14 -12.87
CA ALA A 280 21.27 0.93 -12.60
C ALA A 280 21.07 -0.01 -11.39
N THR A 281 21.81 -1.11 -11.32
CA THR A 281 21.73 -2.07 -10.22
C THR A 281 22.04 -1.41 -8.88
N THR A 282 23.11 -0.62 -8.82
CA THR A 282 23.49 0.15 -7.63
C THR A 282 22.46 1.24 -7.30
N GLY A 283 22.03 2.01 -8.29
CA GLY A 283 21.05 3.08 -8.11
C GLY A 283 19.70 2.58 -7.60
N ILE A 284 19.21 1.46 -8.16
CA ILE A 284 17.97 0.84 -7.69
C ILE A 284 18.13 0.30 -6.27
N ALA A 285 19.28 -0.28 -5.91
CA ALA A 285 19.50 -0.78 -4.55
C ALA A 285 19.39 0.35 -3.50
N ILE A 286 19.97 1.51 -3.80
CA ILE A 286 19.87 2.70 -2.93
C ILE A 286 18.41 3.20 -2.86
N ILE A 287 17.73 3.29 -4.00
CA ILE A 287 16.34 3.69 -4.08
C ILE A 287 15.46 2.73 -3.24
N VAL A 288 15.64 1.42 -3.40
CA VAL A 288 14.90 0.38 -2.67
C VAL A 288 15.17 0.48 -1.17
N LEU A 289 16.43 0.63 -0.75
CA LEU A 289 16.77 0.79 0.65
C LEU A 289 16.01 1.96 1.29
N LEU A 290 16.06 3.13 0.67
CA LEU A 290 15.42 4.32 1.22
C LEU A 290 13.89 4.20 1.26
N PHE A 291 13.28 3.75 0.21
CA PHE A 291 11.82 3.61 0.12
C PHE A 291 11.28 2.49 1.02
N ALA A 292 11.85 1.28 0.94
CA ALA A 292 11.35 0.17 1.75
C ALA A 292 11.58 0.43 3.24
N PHE A 293 12.66 1.14 3.60
CA PHE A 293 12.86 1.59 4.96
C PHE A 293 11.77 2.59 5.42
N THR A 294 11.36 3.52 4.54
CA THR A 294 10.23 4.42 4.86
C THR A 294 8.93 3.66 5.00
N SER A 295 8.74 2.59 4.21
CA SER A 295 7.56 1.73 4.32
C SER A 295 7.55 0.93 5.63
N ILE A 296 8.71 0.48 6.14
CA ILE A 296 8.83 -0.15 7.47
C ILE A 296 8.27 0.80 8.56
N VAL A 297 8.63 2.08 8.47
CA VAL A 297 8.15 3.11 9.42
C VAL A 297 6.64 3.33 9.29
N GLY A 298 6.13 3.41 8.07
CA GLY A 298 4.69 3.55 7.80
C GLY A 298 3.87 2.35 8.28
N ASN A 299 4.35 1.16 8.01
CA ASN A 299 3.73 -0.09 8.44
C ASN A 299 3.70 -0.21 9.96
N TYR A 300 4.82 0.14 10.62
CA TYR A 300 4.87 0.22 12.09
C TYR A 300 3.81 1.19 12.63
N TYR A 301 3.62 2.36 12.00
CA TYR A 301 2.62 3.34 12.43
C TYR A 301 1.19 2.79 12.38
N TYR A 302 0.83 2.04 11.34
CA TYR A 302 -0.47 1.38 11.27
C TYR A 302 -0.67 0.37 12.40
N GLY A 303 0.36 -0.41 12.72
CA GLY A 303 0.32 -1.32 13.87
C GLY A 303 0.23 -0.57 15.20
N GLU A 304 1.03 0.49 15.41
CA GLU A 304 1.04 1.29 16.64
C GLU A 304 -0.34 1.88 16.96
N ILE A 305 -1.04 2.46 15.96
CA ILE A 305 -2.38 3.04 16.15
C ILE A 305 -3.35 1.96 16.64
N ASN A 306 -3.27 0.77 16.07
CA ASN A 306 -4.18 -0.31 16.39
C ASN A 306 -3.84 -1.01 17.72
N ILE A 307 -2.56 -1.10 18.09
CA ILE A 307 -2.16 -1.53 19.45
C ILE A 307 -2.67 -0.55 20.51
N LYS A 308 -2.55 0.75 20.26
CA LYS A 308 -3.11 1.78 21.15
C LYS A 308 -4.64 1.75 21.24
N HIS A 309 -5.31 1.35 20.16
CA HIS A 309 -6.77 1.12 20.20
C HIS A 309 -7.15 -0.05 21.12
N LEU A 310 -6.28 -1.08 21.21
CA LEU A 310 -6.50 -2.25 22.07
C LEU A 310 -6.18 -1.98 23.54
N SER A 311 -5.13 -1.20 23.83
CA SER A 311 -4.69 -0.95 25.20
C SER A 311 -3.78 0.27 25.30
N ASP A 312 -4.01 1.08 26.34
CA ASP A 312 -3.15 2.21 26.70
C ASP A 312 -1.88 1.80 27.47
N ASN A 313 -1.73 0.51 27.81
CA ASN A 313 -0.57 0.04 28.56
C ASN A 313 0.70 0.06 27.69
N PRO A 314 1.73 0.82 28.08
CA PRO A 314 2.96 0.95 27.30
C PRO A 314 3.75 -0.36 27.14
N LEU A 315 3.48 -1.35 28.00
CA LEU A 315 4.12 -2.68 27.89
C LEU A 315 3.78 -3.36 26.58
N TYR A 316 2.50 -3.36 26.17
CA TYR A 316 2.08 -4.00 24.92
C TYR A 316 2.69 -3.31 23.70
N LEU A 317 2.78 -1.98 23.72
CA LEU A 317 3.44 -1.24 22.66
C LEU A 317 4.95 -1.56 22.57
N ASN A 318 5.63 -1.69 23.71
CA ASN A 318 7.06 -2.03 23.73
C ASN A 318 7.30 -3.48 23.25
N ILE A 319 6.45 -4.42 23.63
CA ILE A 319 6.50 -5.80 23.11
C ILE A 319 6.32 -5.77 21.59
N PHE A 320 5.31 -5.03 21.10
CA PHE A 320 5.08 -4.90 19.66
C PHE A 320 6.30 -4.32 18.93
N ARG A 321 6.95 -3.29 19.48
CA ARG A 321 8.17 -2.69 18.92
C ARG A 321 9.31 -3.70 18.80
N ILE A 322 9.51 -4.51 19.82
CA ILE A 322 10.53 -5.58 19.80
C ILE A 322 10.20 -6.59 18.70
N LEU A 323 8.94 -7.03 18.61
CA LEU A 323 8.49 -7.97 17.57
C LEU A 323 8.70 -7.39 16.17
N VAL A 324 8.45 -6.10 15.95
CA VAL A 324 8.71 -5.42 14.67
C VAL A 324 10.19 -5.55 14.29
N VAL A 325 11.10 -5.24 15.22
CA VAL A 325 12.57 -5.33 14.96
C VAL A 325 12.99 -6.76 14.65
N ILE A 326 12.45 -7.74 15.38
CA ILE A 326 12.72 -9.16 15.12
C ILE A 326 12.22 -9.57 13.73
N MET A 327 11.01 -9.12 13.33
CA MET A 327 10.45 -9.45 12.02
C MET A 327 11.15 -8.75 10.87
N VAL A 328 11.73 -7.58 11.08
CA VAL A 328 12.61 -6.92 10.11
C VAL A 328 13.89 -7.75 9.89
N PHE A 329 14.51 -8.24 10.95
CA PHE A 329 15.66 -9.14 10.84
C PHE A 329 15.28 -10.45 10.13
N PHE A 330 14.20 -11.10 10.58
CA PHE A 330 13.69 -12.33 9.99
C PHE A 330 13.46 -12.19 8.48
N GLY A 331 12.77 -11.11 8.06
CA GLY A 331 12.50 -10.86 6.64
C GLY A 331 13.76 -10.75 5.79
N SER A 332 14.82 -10.16 6.32
CA SER A 332 16.11 -10.01 5.60
C SER A 332 16.78 -11.34 5.27
N VAL A 333 16.60 -12.37 6.12
CA VAL A 333 17.24 -13.69 5.99
C VAL A 333 16.29 -14.78 5.49
N ALA A 334 15.00 -14.52 5.48
CA ALA A 334 13.99 -15.49 5.08
C ALA A 334 13.90 -15.64 3.55
N GLU A 335 13.41 -16.78 3.09
CA GLU A 335 13.12 -17.01 1.67
C GLU A 335 12.00 -16.11 1.18
N LEU A 336 12.15 -15.61 -0.06
CA LEU A 336 11.15 -14.74 -0.72
C LEU A 336 9.76 -15.35 -0.71
N SER A 337 9.65 -16.64 -1.05
CA SER A 337 8.38 -17.37 -1.14
C SER A 337 7.64 -17.41 0.19
N LEU A 338 8.34 -17.65 1.30
CA LEU A 338 7.76 -17.69 2.64
C LEU A 338 7.18 -16.34 3.03
N VAL A 339 7.95 -15.27 2.85
CA VAL A 339 7.54 -13.90 3.23
C VAL A 339 6.31 -13.45 2.45
N TRP A 340 6.28 -13.73 1.13
CA TRP A 340 5.14 -13.37 0.29
C TRP A 340 3.90 -14.22 0.53
N ASN A 341 4.05 -15.51 0.83
CA ASN A 341 2.92 -16.37 1.18
C ASN A 341 2.26 -15.94 2.50
N LEU A 342 3.07 -15.55 3.50
CA LEU A 342 2.55 -14.98 4.74
C LEU A 342 1.82 -13.66 4.47
N ALA A 343 2.40 -12.78 3.65
CA ALA A 343 1.77 -11.52 3.27
C ALA A 343 0.41 -11.75 2.57
N ASP A 344 0.34 -12.66 1.62
CA ASP A 344 -0.90 -12.99 0.90
C ASP A 344 -2.00 -13.51 1.85
N LEU A 345 -1.65 -14.38 2.80
CA LEU A 345 -2.60 -14.94 3.76
C LEU A 345 -3.21 -13.86 4.65
N PHE A 346 -2.36 -13.05 5.30
CA PHE A 346 -2.83 -12.04 6.24
C PHE A 346 -3.51 -10.87 5.54
N MET A 347 -3.07 -10.50 4.34
CA MET A 347 -3.73 -9.54 3.47
C MET A 347 -5.16 -9.99 3.12
N ALA A 348 -5.35 -11.26 2.75
CA ALA A 348 -6.67 -11.81 2.43
C ALA A 348 -7.62 -11.74 3.64
N LEU A 349 -7.16 -12.10 4.84
CA LEU A 349 -7.94 -12.02 6.06
C LEU A 349 -8.36 -10.57 6.38
N MET A 350 -7.44 -9.60 6.22
CA MET A 350 -7.74 -8.18 6.38
C MET A 350 -8.79 -7.71 5.36
N ALA A 351 -8.56 -8.02 4.07
CA ALA A 351 -9.46 -7.61 2.99
C ALA A 351 -10.87 -8.15 3.20
N ILE A 352 -11.04 -9.44 3.51
CA ILE A 352 -12.35 -10.04 3.75
C ILE A 352 -13.05 -9.33 4.91
N THR A 353 -12.37 -9.13 6.04
CA THR A 353 -12.97 -8.49 7.22
C THR A 353 -13.40 -7.06 6.92
N ASN A 354 -12.55 -6.29 6.23
CA ASN A 354 -12.84 -4.90 5.92
C ASN A 354 -13.90 -4.75 4.82
N ILE A 355 -13.86 -5.57 3.77
CA ILE A 355 -14.87 -5.55 2.70
C ILE A 355 -16.28 -5.80 3.25
N ILE A 356 -16.44 -6.75 4.18
CA ILE A 356 -17.73 -6.96 4.84
C ILE A 356 -18.17 -5.69 5.58
N ALA A 357 -17.27 -5.05 6.33
CA ALA A 357 -17.60 -3.84 7.05
C ALA A 357 -18.00 -2.68 6.13
N ILE A 358 -17.26 -2.45 5.04
CA ILE A 358 -17.56 -1.36 4.10
C ILE A 358 -18.82 -1.63 3.26
N LEU A 359 -19.16 -2.89 2.97
CA LEU A 359 -20.42 -3.23 2.33
C LEU A 359 -21.63 -2.90 3.23
N LEU A 360 -21.52 -3.16 4.54
CA LEU A 360 -22.57 -2.83 5.51
C LEU A 360 -22.71 -1.32 5.75
N LEU A 361 -21.60 -0.58 5.70
CA LEU A 361 -21.56 0.85 6.00
C LEU A 361 -21.52 1.76 4.78
N GLY A 362 -21.37 1.23 3.58
CA GLY A 362 -21.15 1.99 2.34
C GLY A 362 -22.20 3.07 2.08
N LYS A 363 -23.44 2.83 2.49
CA LYS A 363 -24.53 3.81 2.38
C LYS A 363 -24.20 5.17 3.00
N TYR A 364 -23.45 5.21 4.11
CA TYR A 364 -23.07 6.46 4.76
C TYR A 364 -22.05 7.26 3.93
N ALA A 365 -21.11 6.54 3.27
CA ALA A 365 -20.16 7.16 2.36
C ALA A 365 -20.86 7.75 1.11
N PHE A 366 -21.89 7.06 0.58
CA PHE A 366 -22.65 7.55 -0.57
C PHE A 366 -23.55 8.73 -0.20
N ILE A 367 -24.21 8.73 0.97
CA ILE A 367 -24.95 9.90 1.46
C ILE A 367 -24.01 11.12 1.59
N ALA A 368 -22.82 10.93 2.13
CA ALA A 368 -21.83 12.00 2.20
C ALA A 368 -21.37 12.48 0.81
N LEU A 369 -21.26 11.56 -0.17
CA LEU A 369 -20.93 11.92 -1.55
C LEU A 369 -22.01 12.75 -2.22
N ASP A 370 -23.26 12.38 -1.99
CA ASP A 370 -24.41 13.13 -2.52
C ASP A 370 -24.45 14.55 -1.94
N ASP A 371 -24.28 14.71 -0.63
CA ASP A 371 -24.17 16.01 0.02
C ASP A 371 -23.02 16.86 -0.56
N TYR A 372 -21.83 16.28 -0.65
CA TYR A 372 -20.67 16.94 -1.25
C TYR A 372 -20.95 17.42 -2.67
N THR A 373 -21.57 16.56 -3.47
CA THR A 373 -21.89 16.85 -4.88
C THR A 373 -22.95 17.94 -5.00
N GLN A 374 -23.97 17.93 -4.13
CA GLN A 374 -25.00 18.97 -4.09
C GLN A 374 -24.41 20.33 -3.71
N GLN A 375 -23.57 20.39 -2.68
CA GLN A 375 -22.88 21.63 -2.29
C GLN A 375 -22.01 22.17 -3.44
N LYS A 376 -21.31 21.28 -4.18
CA LYS A 376 -20.53 21.68 -5.37
C LYS A 376 -21.41 22.22 -6.49
N LYS A 377 -22.56 21.60 -6.75
CA LYS A 377 -23.54 22.09 -7.77
C LYS A 377 -24.12 23.46 -7.39
N GLN A 378 -24.25 23.76 -6.09
CA GLN A 378 -24.68 25.07 -5.58
C GLN A 378 -23.55 26.13 -5.65
N GLY A 379 -22.37 25.80 -6.17
CA GLY A 379 -21.24 26.73 -6.31
C GLY A 379 -20.39 26.87 -5.06
N ILE A 380 -20.59 26.07 -4.01
CA ILE A 380 -19.79 26.10 -2.78
C ILE A 380 -18.40 25.56 -3.11
N LYS A 381 -17.40 26.44 -3.06
CA LYS A 381 -16.01 26.08 -3.38
C LYS A 381 -15.43 25.06 -2.41
N ASP A 382 -15.79 25.17 -1.15
CA ASP A 382 -15.29 24.29 -0.06
C ASP A 382 -16.45 23.68 0.73
N PRO A 383 -17.03 22.55 0.27
CA PRO A 383 -18.09 21.84 0.95
C PRO A 383 -17.76 21.52 2.40
N VAL A 384 -18.72 21.68 3.29
CA VAL A 384 -18.60 21.39 4.73
C VAL A 384 -19.58 20.29 5.12
N PHE A 385 -19.06 19.28 5.79
CA PHE A 385 -19.85 18.16 6.24
C PHE A 385 -20.48 18.43 7.60
N LYS A 386 -21.74 18.03 7.74
CA LYS A 386 -22.47 18.04 9.03
C LYS A 386 -23.00 16.63 9.30
N ALA A 387 -22.85 16.16 10.55
CA ALA A 387 -23.31 14.82 10.93
C ALA A 387 -24.84 14.66 10.78
N SER A 388 -25.58 15.76 10.85
CA SER A 388 -27.06 15.80 10.73
C SER A 388 -27.61 15.27 9.40
N ILE A 389 -26.80 15.23 8.34
CA ILE A 389 -27.23 14.64 7.05
C ILE A 389 -27.35 13.11 7.09
N LEU A 390 -26.68 12.46 8.05
CA LEU A 390 -26.70 11.03 8.17
C LEU A 390 -27.93 10.54 8.95
N PRO A 391 -28.54 9.40 8.54
CA PRO A 391 -29.74 8.87 9.20
C PRO A 391 -29.48 8.37 10.63
N LYS A 392 -28.22 8.04 10.97
CA LYS A 392 -27.76 7.70 12.31
C LYS A 392 -26.49 8.43 12.60
N GLN A 393 -26.40 9.08 13.75
CA GLN A 393 -25.25 9.86 14.20
C GLN A 393 -24.48 9.17 15.34
N ASP A 394 -24.91 7.97 15.73
CA ASP A 394 -24.27 7.20 16.78
C ASP A 394 -22.81 6.88 16.39
N GLY A 395 -21.90 7.06 17.33
CA GLY A 395 -20.46 6.80 17.09
C GLY A 395 -19.73 7.87 16.30
N ILE A 396 -20.38 8.99 15.95
CA ILE A 396 -19.73 10.15 15.31
C ILE A 396 -19.32 11.13 16.40
N TYR A 397 -18.03 11.37 16.56
CA TYR A 397 -17.48 12.19 17.63
C TYR A 397 -17.03 13.59 17.18
N TRP A 398 -16.53 13.74 15.95
CA TRP A 398 -15.91 14.98 15.48
C TRP A 398 -16.88 15.93 14.75
N TRP A 399 -17.82 15.40 13.99
CA TRP A 399 -18.66 16.17 13.07
C TRP A 399 -19.98 16.68 13.70
N LYS A 400 -20.06 16.73 15.03
CA LYS A 400 -21.22 17.29 15.74
C LYS A 400 -21.27 18.79 15.57
N ASP A 401 -22.49 19.32 15.38
CA ASP A 401 -22.73 20.75 15.07
C ASP A 401 -22.17 21.70 16.17
N ASP A 402 -21.98 21.22 17.40
CA ASP A 402 -21.52 21.99 18.56
C ASP A 402 -19.98 22.15 18.64
N ASN A 403 -19.19 21.54 17.75
CA ASN A 403 -17.73 21.50 17.79
C ASN A 403 -17.03 22.48 16.82
N LYS A 404 -17.72 23.56 16.38
CA LYS A 404 -17.12 24.63 15.54
C LYS A 404 -17.23 25.98 16.19
#